data_8c7751be543b74463e4968484fdc8a15
#
_entry.id   8c7751be543b74463e4968484fdc8a15
#
_cell.length_a   1.000
_cell.length_b   1.000
_cell.length_c   1.000
_cell.angle_alpha   90.00
_cell.angle_beta   90.00
_cell.angle_gamma   90.00
#
_symmetry.space_group_name_H-M   'P 1'
#
loop_
_entity.id
_entity.type
_entity.pdbx_description
1 polymer ?
#
loop_
_entity_poly.entity_id
_entity_poly.type
_entity_poly.pdbx_seq_one_letter_code
_entity_poly.pdbx_strand_id
1 'polypeptide(L)'
;MTTPSLSALVERYLGLRLPKGDRLTDWFERPLRLNQREYAANDVRYLFELHDALMADLEGLGRKDWAQDECDLLIRKVKPGVAPELAWTRIKEARHLRGRSKAIAAVIAEWREETAQRRNVPTRFVLSDLAVVGIAQRAPSRAAELKSIRGLDGRSLKDTSGQEILDLVSRGMSLDPTQIATLEPEESPQLEKEMRAAVTLVSAWIAQVAKNEDLDPALLGTRSDISDLLRGVTTARLAAGWRSDLVGNHVGDLVAGKAALAFDAHQGLVLEERFSAKNQNNENFKP
;
A
#
# COMPACT_ATOMS: atom_id res chain seq x y z
N MET A 1 12.55 12.44 -0.88
CA MET A 1 12.38 12.74 -2.33
C MET A 1 11.11 12.04 -2.82
N THR A 2 10.21 12.71 -3.48
CA THR A 2 9.05 12.06 -4.12
C THR A 2 9.55 11.11 -5.21
N THR A 3 8.86 10.00 -5.42
CA THR A 3 9.19 9.03 -6.48
C THR A 3 9.33 9.76 -7.83
N PRO A 4 10.50 9.75 -8.47
CA PRO A 4 10.72 10.48 -9.71
C PRO A 4 9.92 9.85 -10.85
N SER A 5 9.46 10.66 -11.80
CA SER A 5 8.84 10.17 -13.02
C SER A 5 9.92 9.61 -13.98
N LEU A 6 9.51 8.77 -14.94
CA LEU A 6 10.41 8.30 -16.01
C LEU A 6 11.09 9.48 -16.70
N SER A 7 10.33 10.53 -17.04
CA SER A 7 10.89 11.74 -17.68
C SER A 7 11.97 12.41 -16.82
N ALA A 8 11.77 12.48 -15.50
CA ALA A 8 12.76 13.07 -14.59
C ALA A 8 14.03 12.20 -14.48
N LEU A 9 13.88 10.88 -14.51
CA LEU A 9 15.02 9.96 -14.50
C LEU A 9 15.81 10.03 -15.81
N VAL A 10 15.13 10.02 -16.96
CA VAL A 10 15.77 10.15 -18.29
C VAL A 10 16.49 11.51 -18.41
N GLU A 11 15.90 12.60 -17.94
CA GLU A 11 16.56 13.91 -17.94
C GLU A 11 17.79 13.91 -17.03
N ARG A 12 17.71 13.33 -15.83
CA ARG A 12 18.82 13.29 -14.86
C ARG A 12 19.99 12.43 -15.35
N TYR A 13 19.71 11.23 -15.86
CA TYR A 13 20.74 10.24 -16.15
C TYR A 13 21.24 10.28 -17.60
N LEU A 14 20.38 10.65 -18.54
CA LEU A 14 20.71 10.64 -19.96
C LEU A 14 20.78 12.06 -20.58
N GLY A 15 20.42 13.10 -19.83
CA GLY A 15 20.39 14.47 -20.31
C GLY A 15 19.31 14.76 -21.36
N LEU A 16 18.34 13.85 -21.53
CA LEU A 16 17.31 13.92 -22.57
C LEU A 16 15.97 14.36 -21.97
N ARG A 17 15.27 15.26 -22.66
CA ARG A 17 13.91 15.67 -22.27
C ARG A 17 12.88 14.93 -23.10
N LEU A 18 12.06 14.11 -22.41
CA LEU A 18 10.94 13.47 -23.05
C LEU A 18 9.81 14.48 -23.31
N PRO A 19 9.19 14.48 -24.52
CA PRO A 19 8.06 15.34 -24.80
C PRO A 19 6.89 14.99 -23.86
N LYS A 20 6.18 16.01 -23.39
CA LYS A 20 4.90 15.82 -22.67
C LYS A 20 3.87 15.36 -23.69
N GLY A 21 3.42 14.14 -23.57
CA GLY A 21 2.63 13.49 -24.61
C GLY A 21 1.22 13.11 -24.22
N ASP A 22 0.62 12.32 -25.04
CA ASP A 22 -0.80 11.94 -25.11
C ASP A 22 -1.27 10.95 -24.03
N ARG A 23 -0.81 11.09 -22.80
CA ARG A 23 -1.14 10.19 -21.67
C ARG A 23 -2.66 9.98 -21.49
N LEU A 24 -3.47 11.00 -21.77
CA LEU A 24 -4.92 11.01 -21.51
C LEU A 24 -5.76 10.81 -22.76
N THR A 25 -5.15 10.39 -23.88
CA THR A 25 -5.89 10.13 -25.12
C THR A 25 -6.57 8.77 -25.08
N ASP A 26 -7.49 8.55 -26.01
CA ASP A 26 -8.12 7.24 -26.20
C ASP A 26 -7.13 6.28 -26.88
N TRP A 27 -6.59 5.36 -26.09
CA TRP A 27 -5.67 4.33 -26.54
C TRP A 27 -6.34 3.15 -27.25
N PHE A 28 -7.66 3.08 -27.28
CA PHE A 28 -8.43 2.09 -28.04
C PHE A 28 -8.70 2.51 -29.50
N GLU A 29 -8.54 3.80 -29.81
CA GLU A 29 -8.68 4.31 -31.17
C GLU A 29 -7.69 3.59 -32.13
N ARG A 30 -8.17 3.19 -33.30
CA ARG A 30 -7.38 2.56 -34.36
C ARG A 30 -7.65 3.23 -35.71
N PRO A 31 -6.57 3.53 -36.49
CA PRO A 31 -5.16 3.41 -36.17
C PRO A 31 -4.70 4.42 -35.12
N LEU A 32 -3.65 4.10 -34.34
CA LEU A 32 -3.05 5.07 -33.42
C LEU A 32 -2.47 6.26 -34.19
N ARG A 33 -2.69 7.46 -33.69
CA ARG A 33 -2.11 8.68 -34.22
C ARG A 33 -0.59 8.70 -34.06
N LEU A 34 0.11 9.48 -34.87
CA LEU A 34 1.56 9.56 -34.86
C LEU A 34 2.10 9.93 -33.47
N ASN A 35 1.54 10.95 -32.83
CA ASN A 35 1.93 11.39 -31.50
C ASN A 35 1.70 10.32 -30.41
N GLN A 36 0.64 9.51 -30.50
CA GLN A 36 0.43 8.36 -29.60
C GLN A 36 1.51 7.30 -29.80
N ARG A 37 1.88 7.01 -31.03
CA ARG A 37 2.94 6.05 -31.35
C ARG A 37 4.31 6.54 -30.84
N GLU A 38 4.61 7.81 -31.04
CA GLU A 38 5.83 8.45 -30.54
C GLU A 38 5.88 8.45 -29.00
N TYR A 39 4.76 8.74 -28.36
CA TYR A 39 4.63 8.68 -26.91
C TYR A 39 4.93 7.26 -26.39
N ALA A 40 4.24 6.26 -26.95
CA ALA A 40 4.47 4.86 -26.58
C ALA A 40 5.91 4.39 -26.83
N ALA A 41 6.53 4.82 -27.92
CA ALA A 41 7.93 4.52 -28.22
C ALA A 41 8.87 5.18 -27.20
N ASN A 42 8.63 6.41 -26.79
CA ASN A 42 9.44 7.11 -25.82
C ASN A 42 9.35 6.52 -24.40
N ASP A 43 8.22 5.89 -24.05
CA ASP A 43 8.04 5.20 -22.74
C ASP A 43 8.97 3.98 -22.61
N VAL A 44 9.51 3.44 -23.70
CA VAL A 44 10.37 2.24 -23.68
C VAL A 44 11.75 2.44 -24.27
N ARG A 45 11.94 3.44 -25.14
CA ARG A 45 13.17 3.65 -25.94
C ARG A 45 14.44 3.72 -25.11
N TYR A 46 14.36 4.36 -23.95
CA TYR A 46 15.53 4.68 -23.11
C TYR A 46 15.64 3.80 -21.86
N LEU A 47 14.84 2.74 -21.75
CA LEU A 47 14.82 1.93 -20.53
C LEU A 47 16.12 1.16 -20.31
N PHE A 48 16.78 0.70 -21.37
CA PHE A 48 18.04 -0.03 -21.23
C PHE A 48 19.18 0.88 -20.78
N GLU A 49 19.35 2.03 -21.43
CA GLU A 49 20.38 3.00 -21.06
C GLU A 49 20.15 3.56 -19.66
N LEU A 50 18.88 3.81 -19.29
CA LEU A 50 18.52 4.24 -17.95
C LEU A 50 18.80 3.14 -16.92
N HIS A 51 18.46 1.88 -17.24
CA HIS A 51 18.76 0.74 -16.39
C HIS A 51 20.26 0.65 -16.13
N ASP A 52 21.09 0.70 -17.17
CA ASP A 52 22.53 0.56 -17.03
C ASP A 52 23.15 1.70 -16.21
N ALA A 53 22.66 2.93 -16.39
CA ALA A 53 23.09 4.08 -15.62
C ALA A 53 22.69 3.96 -14.12
N LEU A 54 21.46 3.50 -13.84
CA LEU A 54 21.00 3.26 -12.48
C LEU A 54 21.78 2.12 -11.80
N MET A 55 22.06 1.05 -12.55
CA MET A 55 22.82 -0.09 -12.00
C MET A 55 24.26 0.30 -11.69
N ALA A 56 24.89 1.16 -12.49
CA ALA A 56 26.23 1.68 -12.21
C ALA A 56 26.25 2.53 -10.93
N ASP A 57 25.25 3.41 -10.74
CA ASP A 57 25.11 4.20 -9.52
C ASP A 57 24.92 3.30 -8.28
N LEU A 58 24.03 2.31 -8.37
CA LEU A 58 23.75 1.37 -7.27
C LEU A 58 24.96 0.52 -6.93
N GLU A 59 25.75 0.12 -7.91
CA GLU A 59 27.00 -0.62 -7.70
C GLU A 59 28.05 0.26 -7.00
N GLY A 60 28.18 1.52 -7.40
CA GLY A 60 29.04 2.50 -6.75
C GLY A 60 28.66 2.77 -5.29
N LEU A 61 27.37 2.64 -4.94
CA LEU A 61 26.85 2.76 -3.58
C LEU A 61 26.88 1.43 -2.78
N GLY A 62 27.22 0.31 -3.40
CA GLY A 62 27.13 -1.03 -2.79
C GLY A 62 25.69 -1.48 -2.53
N ARG A 63 24.69 -0.96 -3.29
CA ARG A 63 23.24 -1.18 -3.04
C ARG A 63 22.52 -1.93 -4.15
N LYS A 64 23.27 -2.55 -5.05
CA LYS A 64 22.71 -3.32 -6.17
C LYS A 64 21.79 -4.45 -5.69
N ASP A 65 22.24 -5.21 -4.70
CA ASP A 65 21.47 -6.32 -4.12
C ASP A 65 20.18 -5.81 -3.43
N TRP A 66 20.24 -4.63 -2.79
CA TRP A 66 19.04 -4.01 -2.21
C TRP A 66 17.98 -3.71 -3.28
N ALA A 67 18.41 -3.16 -4.41
CA ALA A 67 17.50 -2.86 -5.51
C ALA A 67 16.94 -4.14 -6.14
N GLN A 68 17.74 -5.19 -6.28
CA GLN A 68 17.28 -6.49 -6.76
C GLN A 68 16.24 -7.10 -5.82
N ASP A 69 16.49 -7.10 -4.51
CA ASP A 69 15.53 -7.56 -3.50
C ASP A 69 14.19 -6.83 -3.59
N GLU A 70 14.22 -5.49 -3.81
CA GLU A 70 12.99 -4.70 -3.99
C GLU A 70 12.24 -5.07 -5.26
N CYS A 71 12.94 -5.28 -6.37
CA CYS A 71 12.33 -5.74 -7.62
C CYS A 71 11.68 -7.12 -7.44
N ASP A 72 12.36 -8.05 -6.78
CA ASP A 72 11.84 -9.37 -6.50
C ASP A 72 10.62 -9.33 -5.57
N LEU A 73 10.63 -8.45 -4.57
CA LEU A 73 9.47 -8.21 -3.71
C LEU A 73 8.29 -7.65 -4.50
N LEU A 74 8.52 -6.74 -5.45
CA LEU A 74 7.47 -6.22 -6.32
C LEU A 74 6.86 -7.32 -7.18
N ILE A 75 7.68 -8.17 -7.78
CA ILE A 75 7.22 -9.31 -8.60
C ILE A 75 6.39 -10.29 -7.74
N ARG A 76 6.87 -10.63 -6.54
CA ARG A 76 6.12 -11.52 -5.62
C ARG A 76 4.82 -10.90 -5.11
N LYS A 77 4.74 -9.56 -5.04
CA LYS A 77 3.52 -8.82 -4.64
C LYS A 77 2.50 -8.69 -5.78
N VAL A 78 2.85 -9.01 -7.01
CA VAL A 78 1.88 -9.10 -8.11
C VAL A 78 0.89 -10.21 -7.77
N LYS A 79 -0.15 -9.84 -7.05
CA LYS A 79 -1.26 -10.76 -6.78
C LYS A 79 -2.07 -10.88 -8.08
N PRO A 80 -2.47 -12.10 -8.48
CA PRO A 80 -3.56 -12.24 -9.43
C PRO A 80 -4.73 -11.40 -8.94
N GLY A 81 -5.55 -10.91 -9.86
CA GLY A 81 -6.70 -10.06 -9.50
C GLY A 81 -7.42 -10.65 -8.29
N VAL A 82 -7.85 -9.80 -7.37
CA VAL A 82 -8.63 -10.27 -6.21
C VAL A 82 -9.88 -10.95 -6.76
N ALA A 83 -10.20 -12.13 -6.26
CA ALA A 83 -11.42 -12.82 -6.60
C ALA A 83 -12.62 -11.86 -6.41
N PRO A 84 -13.62 -11.89 -7.33
CA PRO A 84 -14.72 -10.93 -7.29
C PRO A 84 -15.41 -10.82 -5.93
N GLU A 85 -15.51 -11.92 -5.19
CA GLU A 85 -16.13 -12.02 -3.87
C GLU A 85 -15.35 -11.18 -2.81
N LEU A 86 -14.08 -10.95 -3.04
CA LEU A 86 -13.20 -10.17 -2.17
C LEU A 86 -12.97 -8.72 -2.69
N ALA A 87 -13.60 -8.33 -3.80
CA ALA A 87 -13.40 -7.02 -4.43
C ALA A 87 -13.73 -5.85 -3.48
N TRP A 88 -14.69 -6.02 -2.56
CA TRP A 88 -15.04 -5.04 -1.54
C TRP A 88 -13.88 -4.66 -0.62
N THR A 89 -12.92 -5.58 -0.40
CA THR A 89 -11.74 -5.33 0.45
C THR A 89 -10.80 -4.28 -0.12
N ARG A 90 -10.90 -3.98 -1.42
CA ARG A 90 -10.14 -2.92 -2.10
C ARG A 90 -10.74 -1.54 -1.90
N ILE A 91 -12.01 -1.45 -1.50
CA ILE A 91 -12.72 -0.20 -1.25
C ILE A 91 -12.43 0.21 0.19
N LYS A 92 -11.60 1.25 0.38
CA LYS A 92 -11.12 1.67 1.70
C LYS A 92 -12.26 1.92 2.69
N GLU A 93 -13.28 2.63 2.28
CA GLU A 93 -14.43 3.00 3.10
C GLU A 93 -15.36 1.81 3.38
N ALA A 94 -15.44 0.84 2.45
CA ALA A 94 -16.26 -0.35 2.64
C ALA A 94 -15.72 -1.27 3.76
N ARG A 95 -14.43 -1.24 4.04
CA ARG A 95 -13.82 -2.00 5.15
C ARG A 95 -14.39 -1.60 6.52
N HIS A 96 -14.88 -0.38 6.66
CA HIS A 96 -15.44 0.14 7.91
C HIS A 96 -16.94 -0.12 8.04
N LEU A 97 -17.60 -0.57 6.99
CA LEU A 97 -19.02 -0.96 7.06
C LEU A 97 -19.21 -2.21 7.91
N ARG A 98 -20.38 -2.33 8.51
CA ARG A 98 -20.78 -3.45 9.38
C ARG A 98 -22.15 -3.98 8.98
N GLY A 99 -22.42 -5.24 9.32
CA GLY A 99 -23.71 -5.87 9.14
C GLY A 99 -24.24 -5.77 7.72
N ARG A 100 -25.50 -5.38 7.57
CA ARG A 100 -26.21 -5.30 6.27
C ARG A 100 -25.52 -4.38 5.26
N SER A 101 -24.99 -3.24 5.70
CA SER A 101 -24.28 -2.34 4.79
C SER A 101 -23.02 -2.98 4.23
N LYS A 102 -22.28 -3.75 5.01
CA LYS A 102 -21.12 -4.52 4.50
C LYS A 102 -21.57 -5.56 3.48
N ALA A 103 -22.62 -6.31 3.77
CA ALA A 103 -23.19 -7.31 2.87
C ALA A 103 -23.58 -6.71 1.52
N ILE A 104 -24.28 -5.57 1.52
CA ILE A 104 -24.65 -4.86 0.28
C ILE A 104 -23.39 -4.40 -0.47
N ALA A 105 -22.39 -3.84 0.24
CA ALA A 105 -21.14 -3.40 -0.39
C ALA A 105 -20.40 -4.57 -1.04
N ALA A 106 -20.35 -5.74 -0.38
CA ALA A 106 -19.71 -6.93 -0.92
C ALA A 106 -20.39 -7.43 -2.22
N VAL A 107 -21.71 -7.56 -2.19
CA VAL A 107 -22.51 -7.99 -3.36
C VAL A 107 -22.33 -7.03 -4.55
N ILE A 108 -22.37 -5.72 -4.30
CA ILE A 108 -22.21 -4.72 -5.36
C ILE A 108 -20.76 -4.70 -5.88
N ALA A 109 -19.76 -4.84 -5.01
CA ALA A 109 -18.37 -4.85 -5.42
C ALA A 109 -18.03 -6.09 -6.25
N GLU A 110 -18.55 -7.26 -5.89
CA GLU A 110 -18.46 -8.51 -6.67
C GLU A 110 -19.01 -8.29 -8.08
N TRP A 111 -20.27 -7.88 -8.21
CA TRP A 111 -20.91 -7.59 -9.48
C TRP A 111 -20.15 -6.56 -10.30
N ARG A 112 -19.65 -5.50 -9.65
CA ARG A 112 -18.84 -4.45 -10.30
C ARG A 112 -17.57 -5.02 -10.91
N GLU A 113 -16.86 -5.88 -10.17
CA GLU A 113 -15.62 -6.52 -10.63
C GLU A 113 -15.90 -7.42 -11.83
N GLU A 114 -16.90 -8.29 -11.76
CA GLU A 114 -17.32 -9.17 -12.86
C GLU A 114 -17.74 -8.38 -14.10
N THR A 115 -18.50 -7.31 -13.90
CA THR A 115 -18.96 -6.45 -15.01
C THR A 115 -17.79 -5.71 -15.66
N ALA A 116 -16.83 -5.23 -14.87
CA ALA A 116 -15.63 -4.59 -15.36
C ALA A 116 -14.76 -5.56 -16.19
N GLN A 117 -14.61 -6.80 -15.72
CA GLN A 117 -13.90 -7.85 -16.44
C GLN A 117 -14.59 -8.19 -17.77
N ARG A 118 -15.91 -8.42 -17.76
CA ARG A 118 -16.70 -8.70 -18.99
C ARG A 118 -16.60 -7.57 -20.02
N ARG A 119 -16.62 -6.32 -19.56
CA ARG A 119 -16.54 -5.13 -20.44
C ARG A 119 -15.11 -4.71 -20.78
N ASN A 120 -14.12 -5.36 -20.17
CA ASN A 120 -12.69 -5.00 -20.25
C ASN A 120 -12.43 -3.50 -19.96
N VAL A 121 -13.01 -3.01 -18.87
CA VAL A 121 -12.87 -1.62 -18.40
C VAL A 121 -12.47 -1.59 -16.92
N PRO A 122 -11.79 -0.53 -16.46
CA PRO A 122 -11.56 -0.35 -15.03
C PRO A 122 -12.86 -0.29 -14.22
N THR A 123 -12.89 -0.88 -13.02
CA THR A 123 -14.06 -0.97 -12.14
C THR A 123 -14.73 0.39 -11.88
N ARG A 124 -13.94 1.46 -11.80
CA ARG A 124 -14.46 2.83 -11.62
C ARG A 124 -15.34 3.34 -12.77
N PHE A 125 -15.22 2.76 -13.96
CA PHE A 125 -16.09 3.09 -15.10
C PHE A 125 -17.41 2.35 -15.07
N VAL A 126 -17.51 1.27 -14.30
CA VAL A 126 -18.78 0.59 -14.03
C VAL A 126 -19.49 1.31 -12.88
N LEU A 127 -18.81 1.51 -11.74
CA LEU A 127 -19.35 2.18 -10.58
C LEU A 127 -18.21 2.71 -9.70
N SER A 128 -18.30 3.96 -9.22
CA SER A 128 -17.28 4.53 -8.35
C SER A 128 -17.31 3.93 -6.95
N ASP A 129 -16.17 3.93 -6.24
CA ASP A 129 -16.12 3.47 -4.84
C ASP A 129 -17.09 4.24 -3.95
N LEU A 130 -17.20 5.55 -4.19
CA LEU A 130 -18.14 6.42 -3.47
C LEU A 130 -19.59 5.99 -3.67
N ALA A 131 -19.96 5.58 -4.89
CA ALA A 131 -21.30 5.08 -5.19
C ALA A 131 -21.57 3.73 -4.50
N VAL A 132 -20.62 2.79 -4.54
CA VAL A 132 -20.75 1.50 -3.82
C VAL A 132 -21.04 1.73 -2.34
N VAL A 133 -20.24 2.57 -1.69
CA VAL A 133 -20.41 2.87 -0.26
C VAL A 133 -21.74 3.61 0.01
N GLY A 134 -22.08 4.58 -0.84
CA GLY A 134 -23.33 5.34 -0.73
C GLY A 134 -24.56 4.47 -0.86
N ILE A 135 -24.58 3.52 -1.81
CA ILE A 135 -25.67 2.54 -1.98
C ILE A 135 -25.75 1.63 -0.76
N ALA A 136 -24.61 1.11 -0.31
CA ALA A 136 -24.54 0.20 0.83
C ALA A 136 -25.05 0.83 2.13
N GLN A 137 -24.75 2.09 2.37
CA GLN A 137 -25.21 2.81 3.57
C GLN A 137 -26.69 3.17 3.53
N ARG A 138 -27.22 3.53 2.36
CA ARG A 138 -28.61 3.96 2.23
C ARG A 138 -29.58 2.81 1.98
N ALA A 139 -29.09 1.68 1.46
CA ALA A 139 -29.89 0.52 1.09
C ALA A 139 -31.18 0.89 0.32
N PRO A 140 -31.09 1.57 -0.83
CA PRO A 140 -32.26 2.07 -1.56
C PRO A 140 -33.17 0.94 -2.00
N SER A 141 -34.47 1.17 -1.90
CA SER A 141 -35.51 0.22 -2.33
C SER A 141 -36.23 0.66 -3.61
N ARG A 142 -36.02 1.91 -4.04
CA ARG A 142 -36.68 2.51 -5.20
C ARG A 142 -35.70 3.27 -6.06
N ALA A 143 -35.94 3.26 -7.38
CA ALA A 143 -35.09 3.95 -8.37
C ALA A 143 -34.93 5.47 -8.10
N ALA A 144 -35.96 6.12 -7.51
CA ALA A 144 -35.87 7.53 -7.15
C ALA A 144 -34.80 7.82 -6.10
N GLU A 145 -34.55 6.87 -5.18
CA GLU A 145 -33.56 7.00 -4.11
C GLU A 145 -32.12 6.90 -4.64
N LEU A 146 -31.92 6.15 -5.73
CA LEU A 146 -30.61 6.04 -6.40
C LEU A 146 -30.11 7.39 -6.90
N LYS A 147 -31.00 8.26 -7.40
CA LYS A 147 -30.65 9.58 -7.97
C LYS A 147 -30.00 10.51 -6.93
N SER A 148 -30.26 10.28 -5.64
CA SER A 148 -29.72 11.07 -4.54
C SER A 148 -28.37 10.57 -4.02
N ILE A 149 -27.86 9.45 -4.55
CA ILE A 149 -26.61 8.86 -4.10
C ILE A 149 -25.45 9.53 -4.80
N ARG A 150 -24.53 10.07 -4.00
CA ARG A 150 -23.33 10.73 -4.49
C ARG A 150 -22.41 9.72 -5.21
N GLY A 151 -21.95 10.09 -6.39
CA GLY A 151 -21.09 9.21 -7.21
C GLY A 151 -21.85 8.28 -8.15
N LEU A 152 -23.20 8.27 -8.10
CA LEU A 152 -24.08 7.72 -9.12
C LEU A 152 -24.44 8.86 -10.09
N ASP A 153 -23.78 8.88 -11.22
CA ASP A 153 -24.12 9.82 -12.29
C ASP A 153 -25.20 9.23 -13.21
N GLY A 154 -25.81 10.09 -14.03
CA GLY A 154 -26.84 9.66 -14.97
C GLY A 154 -26.33 8.69 -16.04
N ARG A 155 -25.00 8.56 -16.23
CA ARG A 155 -24.38 7.60 -17.16
C ARG A 155 -24.38 6.21 -16.55
N SER A 156 -23.97 6.09 -15.28
CA SER A 156 -24.00 4.83 -14.53
C SER A 156 -25.40 4.22 -14.46
N LEU A 157 -26.43 5.09 -14.40
CA LEU A 157 -27.84 4.65 -14.42
C LEU A 157 -28.37 4.32 -15.81
N LYS A 158 -27.74 4.81 -16.90
CA LYS A 158 -28.12 4.47 -18.27
C LYS A 158 -27.60 3.12 -18.73
N ASP A 159 -26.36 2.83 -18.39
CA ASP A 159 -25.68 1.59 -18.79
C ASP A 159 -26.04 0.40 -17.89
N THR A 160 -26.36 0.68 -16.64
CA THR A 160 -26.79 -0.31 -15.63
C THR A 160 -28.21 0.07 -15.27
N SER A 161 -29.18 -0.79 -15.58
CA SER A 161 -30.56 -0.50 -15.19
C SER A 161 -30.59 -0.23 -13.69
N GLY A 162 -31.22 0.86 -13.26
CA GLY A 162 -31.39 1.15 -11.82
C GLY A 162 -32.02 -0.05 -11.09
N GLN A 163 -32.77 -0.88 -11.81
CA GLN A 163 -33.34 -2.13 -11.29
C GLN A 163 -32.27 -3.15 -10.91
N GLU A 164 -31.22 -3.34 -11.73
CA GLU A 164 -30.13 -4.28 -11.41
C GLU A 164 -29.44 -3.90 -10.09
N ILE A 165 -29.22 -2.61 -9.85
CA ILE A 165 -28.65 -2.15 -8.56
C ILE A 165 -29.61 -2.45 -7.40
N LEU A 166 -30.91 -2.22 -7.57
CA LEU A 166 -31.90 -2.53 -6.53
C LEU A 166 -31.97 -4.04 -6.22
N ASP A 167 -31.85 -4.88 -7.23
CA ASP A 167 -31.82 -6.33 -7.07
C ASP A 167 -30.57 -6.77 -6.30
N LEU A 168 -29.41 -6.15 -6.57
CA LEU A 168 -28.17 -6.38 -5.81
C LEU A 168 -28.30 -5.92 -4.34
N VAL A 169 -28.93 -4.78 -4.10
CA VAL A 169 -29.24 -4.31 -2.73
C VAL A 169 -30.14 -5.32 -2.01
N SER A 170 -31.20 -5.80 -2.67
CA SER A 170 -32.11 -6.81 -2.13
C SER A 170 -31.35 -8.10 -1.80
N ARG A 171 -30.47 -8.57 -2.71
CA ARG A 171 -29.59 -9.72 -2.48
C ARG A 171 -28.70 -9.52 -1.25
N GLY A 172 -28.04 -8.38 -1.10
CA GLY A 172 -27.21 -8.06 0.07
C GLY A 172 -28.01 -7.99 1.37
N MET A 173 -29.25 -7.49 1.29
CA MET A 173 -30.18 -7.45 2.43
C MET A 173 -30.66 -8.85 2.87
N SER A 174 -30.72 -9.81 1.96
CA SER A 174 -31.19 -11.18 2.22
C SER A 174 -30.12 -12.13 2.73
N LEU A 175 -28.82 -11.74 2.71
CA LEU A 175 -27.75 -12.56 3.27
C LEU A 175 -28.00 -12.83 4.76
N ASP A 176 -27.81 -14.09 5.18
CA ASP A 176 -27.97 -14.45 6.59
C ASP A 176 -26.78 -13.97 7.45
N PRO A 177 -26.93 -13.92 8.80
CA PRO A 177 -25.88 -13.44 9.68
C PRO A 177 -24.58 -14.22 9.58
N THR A 178 -24.60 -15.51 9.25
CA THR A 178 -23.37 -16.32 9.12
C THR A 178 -22.60 -15.94 7.87
N GLN A 179 -23.30 -15.71 6.75
CA GLN A 179 -22.70 -15.21 5.51
C GLN A 179 -22.11 -13.80 5.72
N ILE A 180 -22.80 -12.93 6.47
CA ILE A 180 -22.26 -11.60 6.80
C ILE A 180 -21.02 -11.72 7.67
N ALA A 181 -20.98 -12.65 8.63
CA ALA A 181 -19.84 -12.87 9.50
C ALA A 181 -18.59 -13.32 8.72
N THR A 182 -18.74 -14.10 7.63
CA THR A 182 -17.58 -14.49 6.79
C THR A 182 -16.95 -13.31 6.04
N LEU A 183 -17.68 -12.20 5.90
CA LEU A 183 -17.14 -10.96 5.32
C LEU A 183 -16.32 -10.15 6.33
N GLU A 184 -16.38 -10.47 7.64
CA GLU A 184 -15.52 -9.79 8.59
C GLU A 184 -14.07 -10.24 8.35
N PRO A 185 -13.14 -9.31 8.10
CA PRO A 185 -11.73 -9.68 8.02
C PRO A 185 -11.32 -10.30 9.36
N GLU A 186 -10.53 -11.34 9.32
CA GLU A 186 -9.84 -11.79 10.53
C GLU A 186 -9.20 -10.56 11.18
N GLU A 187 -9.55 -10.30 12.44
CA GLU A 187 -8.94 -9.20 13.17
C GLU A 187 -7.44 -9.47 13.23
N SER A 188 -6.68 -8.72 12.46
CA SER A 188 -5.22 -8.74 12.62
C SER A 188 -4.96 -8.37 14.09
N PRO A 189 -4.18 -9.17 14.83
CA PRO A 189 -3.88 -8.89 16.22
C PRO A 189 -3.45 -7.43 16.36
N GLN A 190 -4.21 -6.65 17.13
CA GLN A 190 -3.84 -5.26 17.35
C GLN A 190 -2.55 -5.24 18.16
N LEU A 191 -1.66 -4.32 17.80
CA LEU A 191 -0.47 -4.07 18.59
C LEU A 191 -0.91 -3.63 20.00
N GLU A 192 -0.34 -4.23 21.05
CA GLU A 192 -0.59 -3.89 22.44
C GLU A 192 -0.42 -2.38 22.65
N LYS A 193 -1.26 -1.80 23.52
CA LYS A 193 -1.29 -0.34 23.73
C LYS A 193 0.09 0.19 24.16
N GLU A 194 0.78 -0.59 24.96
CA GLU A 194 2.12 -0.32 25.50
C GLU A 194 3.17 -0.20 24.38
N MET A 195 3.03 -1.01 23.32
CA MET A 195 3.95 -1.02 22.18
C MET A 195 3.76 0.17 21.23
N ARG A 196 2.71 0.97 21.40
CA ARG A 196 2.49 2.16 20.54
C ARG A 196 3.58 3.22 20.73
N ALA A 197 4.12 3.34 21.93
CA ALA A 197 5.25 4.22 22.19
C ALA A 197 6.51 3.74 21.45
N ALA A 198 6.75 2.41 21.42
CA ALA A 198 7.85 1.81 20.68
C ALA A 198 7.76 2.11 19.17
N VAL A 199 6.55 2.05 18.57
CA VAL A 199 6.37 2.42 17.15
C VAL A 199 6.82 3.85 16.89
N THR A 200 6.52 4.79 17.80
CA THR A 200 6.91 6.20 17.63
C THR A 200 8.41 6.38 17.78
N LEU A 201 9.01 5.74 18.76
CA LEU A 201 10.45 5.76 19.01
C LEU A 201 11.24 5.20 17.79
N VAL A 202 10.84 4.02 17.32
CA VAL A 202 11.44 3.37 16.16
C VAL A 202 11.22 4.19 14.88
N SER A 203 10.06 4.83 14.71
CA SER A 203 9.82 5.71 13.56
C SER A 203 10.79 6.89 13.51
N ALA A 204 11.10 7.49 14.67
CA ALA A 204 12.07 8.58 14.74
C ALA A 204 13.48 8.09 14.42
N TRP A 205 13.85 6.90 14.90
CA TRP A 205 15.15 6.30 14.60
C TRP A 205 15.28 5.91 13.12
N ILE A 206 14.24 5.31 12.51
CA ILE A 206 14.22 5.04 11.06
C ILE A 206 14.45 6.32 10.25
N ALA A 207 13.86 7.44 10.67
CA ALA A 207 14.08 8.72 9.99
C ALA A 207 15.54 9.18 10.10
N GLN A 208 16.20 8.93 11.23
CA GLN A 208 17.62 9.24 11.41
C GLN A 208 18.50 8.31 10.56
N VAL A 209 18.27 6.99 10.59
CA VAL A 209 19.01 6.02 9.76
C VAL A 209 18.84 6.35 8.28
N ALA A 210 17.62 6.64 7.84
CA ALA A 210 17.35 7.01 6.46
C ALA A 210 18.12 8.28 6.03
N LYS A 211 18.23 9.28 6.94
CA LYS A 211 19.04 10.48 6.70
C LYS A 211 20.53 10.14 6.57
N ASN A 212 21.04 9.29 7.45
CA ASN A 212 22.46 8.90 7.46
C ASN A 212 22.84 8.10 6.21
N GLU A 213 21.89 7.29 5.72
CA GLU A 213 22.06 6.44 4.54
C GLU A 213 21.63 7.14 3.23
N ASP A 214 21.22 8.41 3.27
CA ASP A 214 20.67 9.16 2.12
C ASP A 214 19.51 8.39 1.44
N LEU A 215 18.59 7.86 2.25
CA LEU A 215 17.40 7.11 1.81
C LEU A 215 16.12 7.89 2.13
N ASP A 216 15.05 7.59 1.38
CA ASP A 216 13.71 7.97 1.79
C ASP A 216 13.26 7.11 2.99
N PRO A 217 12.82 7.71 4.11
CA PRO A 217 12.35 6.95 5.27
C PRO A 217 11.24 5.93 4.94
N ALA A 218 10.37 6.23 3.98
CA ALA A 218 9.31 5.32 3.56
C ALA A 218 9.85 4.10 2.81
N LEU A 219 11.01 4.23 2.16
CA LEU A 219 11.69 3.10 1.54
C LEU A 219 12.24 2.16 2.62
N LEU A 220 12.78 2.69 3.70
CA LEU A 220 13.35 1.92 4.80
C LEU A 220 12.25 1.21 5.60
N GLY A 221 11.21 1.95 6.06
CA GLY A 221 10.10 1.34 6.77
C GLY A 221 8.99 2.31 7.12
N THR A 222 7.76 1.83 7.01
CA THR A 222 6.55 2.55 7.41
C THR A 222 6.13 2.20 8.84
N ARG A 223 5.21 2.97 9.43
CA ARG A 223 4.62 2.63 10.74
C ARG A 223 3.93 1.26 10.75
N SER A 224 3.37 0.84 9.62
CA SER A 224 2.80 -0.51 9.47
C SER A 224 3.89 -1.57 9.54
N ASP A 225 5.01 -1.37 8.81
CA ASP A 225 6.13 -2.32 8.80
C ASP A 225 6.73 -2.48 10.21
N ILE A 226 6.84 -1.38 10.97
CA ILE A 226 7.28 -1.40 12.38
C ILE A 226 6.28 -2.20 13.24
N SER A 227 4.98 -1.96 13.07
CA SER A 227 3.95 -2.66 13.83
C SER A 227 3.94 -4.16 13.53
N ASP A 228 4.18 -4.54 12.28
CA ASP A 228 4.28 -5.95 11.87
C ASP A 228 5.51 -6.62 12.50
N LEU A 229 6.66 -5.94 12.50
CA LEU A 229 7.87 -6.43 13.16
C LEU A 229 7.65 -6.61 14.68
N LEU A 230 7.05 -5.60 15.35
CA LEU A 230 6.80 -5.64 16.79
C LEU A 230 5.78 -6.71 17.20
N ARG A 231 4.89 -7.12 16.27
CA ARG A 231 3.98 -8.25 16.46
C ARG A 231 4.64 -9.61 16.22
N GLY A 232 5.89 -9.64 15.82
CA GLY A 232 6.60 -10.87 15.50
C GLY A 232 6.17 -11.52 14.19
N VAL A 233 5.62 -10.75 13.24
CA VAL A 233 5.25 -11.26 11.92
C VAL A 233 6.52 -11.64 11.17
N THR A 234 6.74 -12.93 10.94
CA THR A 234 7.97 -13.47 10.33
C THR A 234 8.19 -13.00 8.89
N THR A 235 7.12 -12.61 8.20
CA THR A 235 7.14 -12.05 6.84
C THR A 235 7.15 -10.53 6.83
N ALA A 236 7.34 -9.87 7.99
CA ALA A 236 7.42 -8.43 8.07
C ALA A 236 8.60 -7.90 7.22
N ARG A 237 8.39 -6.78 6.54
CA ARG A 237 9.36 -6.18 5.64
C ARG A 237 10.70 -5.83 6.32
N LEU A 238 10.65 -5.53 7.62
CA LEU A 238 11.82 -5.22 8.44
C LEU A 238 12.49 -6.47 9.05
N ALA A 239 11.93 -7.67 8.87
CA ALA A 239 12.43 -8.89 9.49
C ALA A 239 13.52 -9.61 8.67
N ALA A 240 13.79 -9.18 7.42
CA ALA A 240 14.73 -9.85 6.53
C ALA A 240 15.44 -8.88 5.57
N GLY A 241 16.53 -9.36 4.98
CA GLY A 241 17.35 -8.64 4.00
C GLY A 241 17.96 -7.36 4.56
N TRP A 242 18.39 -6.49 3.70
CA TRP A 242 19.10 -5.26 4.02
C TRP A 242 18.40 -4.36 5.06
N ARG A 243 17.05 -4.43 5.13
CA ARG A 243 16.28 -3.69 6.16
C ARG A 243 16.43 -4.28 7.54
N SER A 244 16.53 -5.60 7.63
CA SER A 244 16.82 -6.27 8.89
C SER A 244 18.18 -5.83 9.42
N ASP A 245 19.16 -5.76 8.53
CA ASP A 245 20.55 -5.40 8.91
C ASP A 245 20.63 -3.93 9.35
N LEU A 246 19.94 -3.02 8.66
CA LEU A 246 19.96 -1.59 9.01
C LEU A 246 19.07 -1.25 10.23
N VAL A 247 17.96 -1.95 10.41
CA VAL A 247 16.92 -1.54 11.37
C VAL A 247 16.38 -2.72 12.17
N GLY A 248 15.96 -3.81 11.50
CA GLY A 248 15.14 -4.84 12.13
C GLY A 248 15.80 -5.50 13.34
N ASN A 249 17.07 -5.90 13.23
CA ASN A 249 17.85 -6.51 14.30
C ASN A 249 17.96 -5.58 15.51
N HIS A 250 18.22 -4.32 15.28
CA HIS A 250 18.34 -3.30 16.31
C HIS A 250 17.02 -2.97 17.02
N VAL A 251 15.89 -3.06 16.30
CA VAL A 251 14.55 -2.93 16.94
C VAL A 251 14.32 -4.05 17.94
N GLY A 252 14.77 -5.26 17.64
CA GLY A 252 14.74 -6.38 18.57
C GLY A 252 15.48 -6.07 19.87
N ASP A 253 16.68 -5.50 19.80
CA ASP A 253 17.48 -5.13 20.97
C ASP A 253 16.85 -3.98 21.77
N LEU A 254 16.25 -2.98 21.09
CA LEU A 254 15.49 -1.91 21.74
C LEU A 254 14.32 -2.46 22.56
N VAL A 255 13.51 -3.33 21.97
CA VAL A 255 12.33 -3.92 22.64
C VAL A 255 12.73 -4.87 23.76
N ALA A 256 13.83 -5.61 23.59
CA ALA A 256 14.39 -6.46 24.63
C ALA A 256 15.07 -5.68 25.76
N GLY A 257 15.17 -4.36 25.66
CA GLY A 257 15.83 -3.50 26.65
C GLY A 257 17.36 -3.62 26.68
N LYS A 258 17.97 -4.23 25.66
CA LYS A 258 19.42 -4.36 25.49
C LYS A 258 20.05 -3.11 24.88
N ALA A 259 19.26 -2.30 24.21
CA ALA A 259 19.68 -1.03 23.62
C ALA A 259 18.75 0.11 24.05
N ALA A 260 19.21 1.35 23.86
CA ALA A 260 18.44 2.57 24.07
C ALA A 260 18.73 3.56 22.96
N LEU A 261 17.78 4.46 22.68
CA LEU A 261 18.03 5.61 21.81
C LEU A 261 18.41 6.82 22.65
N ALA A 262 19.54 7.40 22.34
CA ALA A 262 20.01 8.67 22.89
C ALA A 262 20.00 9.74 21.79
N PHE A 263 19.96 11.01 22.19
CA PHE A 263 20.09 12.13 21.26
C PHE A 263 21.43 12.83 21.47
N ASP A 264 22.23 12.83 20.42
CA ASP A 264 23.49 13.57 20.34
C ASP A 264 23.28 14.83 19.47
N ALA A 265 23.75 15.98 19.93
CA ALA A 265 23.56 17.25 19.21
C ALA A 265 24.25 17.28 17.83
N HIS A 266 25.29 16.47 17.62
CA HIS A 266 26.06 16.43 16.37
C HIS A 266 25.63 15.27 15.46
N GLN A 267 25.27 14.13 16.03
CA GLN A 267 24.94 12.90 15.29
C GLN A 267 23.43 12.66 15.16
N GLY A 268 22.61 13.35 15.97
CA GLY A 268 21.16 13.10 16.04
C GLY A 268 20.83 11.92 16.93
N LEU A 269 19.87 11.07 16.50
CA LEU A 269 19.53 9.87 17.26
C LEU A 269 20.60 8.79 17.04
N VAL A 270 21.13 8.28 18.14
CA VAL A 270 22.11 7.19 18.18
C VAL A 270 21.57 6.02 18.99
N LEU A 271 21.92 4.80 18.60
CA LEU A 271 21.60 3.60 19.34
C LEU A 271 22.76 3.26 20.26
N GLU A 272 22.47 3.16 21.55
CA GLU A 272 23.46 2.80 22.58
C GLU A 272 23.13 1.44 23.20
N GLU A 273 24.14 0.62 23.43
CA GLU A 273 24.00 -0.62 24.20
C GLU A 273 23.70 -0.30 25.67
N ARG A 274 22.73 -0.99 26.24
CA ARG A 274 22.44 -0.90 27.66
C ARG A 274 23.15 -1.99 28.40
N PHE A 275 24.14 -1.62 29.21
CA PHE A 275 24.75 -2.53 30.15
C PHE A 275 23.75 -2.86 31.26
N SER A 276 23.35 -4.13 31.37
CA SER A 276 22.54 -4.61 32.50
C SER A 276 23.33 -4.50 33.78
N ALA A 277 22.98 -3.54 34.62
CA ALA A 277 23.56 -3.35 35.95
C ALA A 277 23.20 -4.50 36.96
N LYS A 278 22.97 -5.72 36.49
CA LYS A 278 22.53 -6.85 37.32
C LYS A 278 23.66 -7.66 38.01
N ASN A 279 24.93 -7.30 37.85
CA ASN A 279 26.03 -8.06 38.43
C ASN A 279 26.91 -7.31 39.43
N GLN A 280 26.51 -6.12 39.95
CA GLN A 280 27.38 -5.41 40.93
C GLN A 280 26.91 -5.46 42.40
N ASN A 281 25.86 -6.20 42.74
CA ASN A 281 25.35 -6.21 44.13
C ASN A 281 25.57 -7.53 44.90
N ASN A 282 26.56 -8.36 44.56
CA ASN A 282 26.77 -9.60 45.32
C ASN A 282 28.17 -9.80 45.87
N GLU A 283 29.05 -8.79 45.93
CA GLU A 283 30.40 -8.96 46.50
C GLU A 283 30.72 -8.14 47.74
N ASN A 284 29.80 -7.35 48.30
CA ASN A 284 30.07 -6.61 49.53
C ASN A 284 29.01 -6.79 50.60
N PHE A 285 28.83 -8.00 51.08
CA PHE A 285 28.32 -8.24 52.44
C PHE A 285 28.77 -9.62 52.92
N LYS A 286 29.97 -9.68 53.51
CA LYS A 286 30.30 -10.62 54.59
C LYS A 286 30.86 -9.84 55.77
N PRO A 287 30.33 -10.14 56.97
CA PRO A 287 30.62 -9.44 58.21
C PRO A 287 32.06 -9.63 58.70
#